data_c3d57420972789a5776e4200e2f7aec6
#
_entry.id   c3d57420972789a5776e4200e2f7aec6
#
_cell.length_a   1.000
_cell.length_b   1.000
_cell.length_c   1.000
_cell.angle_alpha   90.00
_cell.angle_beta   90.00
_cell.angle_gamma   90.00
#
_symmetry.space_group_name_H-M   'P 1'
#
loop_
_entity.id
_entity.type
_entity.pdbx_description
1 polymer ?
#
loop_
_entity_poly.entity_id
_entity_poly.type
_entity_poly.pdbx_seq_one_letter_code
_entity_poly.pdbx_strand_id
1 'polypeptide(L)'
;MLEKYRKNIELLKQAVETDAVIRPIAKHRKPDGSLDIEGNLLLWNKALEPFEKTRLWEQGTPGFDDRDPLQEEPYFVFVPAPDEEKCRGTILVAHGGGFTWRTGTEGLNVAWYFHNAGFHTAILCYRLVPYTRFDAIADMQRAIRILRAKREEWKLGEKIAVMGFSAGGMLSGNCATHYDFGNPQSEDETERFGCRPDAAVIGYGAMTAVTFPKPFGMMQDDPMMGNGIEEKFYLSIEKNVDQDTPPMFIWQTMSDDGRNGMCLAKALQDAEVPYR
;
A
#
# COMPACT_ATOMS: atom_id res chain seq x y z
N MET A 1 21.02 -4.87 -13.24
CA MET A 1 20.36 -3.71 -12.60
C MET A 1 19.68 -4.03 -11.27
N LEU A 2 19.18 -5.25 -11.06
CA LEU A 2 18.66 -5.70 -9.75
C LEU A 2 19.74 -5.83 -8.67
N GLU A 3 21.01 -5.89 -9.05
CA GLU A 3 22.13 -6.08 -8.13
C GLU A 3 22.13 -5.05 -6.98
N LYS A 4 21.79 -3.80 -7.27
CA LYS A 4 21.74 -2.75 -6.24
C LYS A 4 20.68 -3.04 -5.15
N TYR A 5 19.62 -3.80 -5.47
CA TYR A 5 18.54 -4.15 -4.53
C TYR A 5 18.82 -5.44 -3.76
N ARG A 6 19.84 -6.24 -4.11
CA ARG A 6 20.15 -7.49 -3.42
C ARG A 6 20.52 -7.28 -1.96
N LYS A 7 21.13 -6.14 -1.64
CA LYS A 7 21.38 -5.76 -0.23
C LYS A 7 20.09 -5.67 0.59
N ASN A 8 18.96 -5.30 -0.04
CA ASN A 8 17.67 -5.20 0.64
C ASN A 8 17.18 -6.55 1.16
N ILE A 9 17.57 -7.67 0.52
CA ILE A 9 17.22 -9.02 0.98
C ILE A 9 17.84 -9.28 2.35
N GLU A 10 19.14 -9.05 2.50
CA GLU A 10 19.84 -9.29 3.76
C GLU A 10 19.39 -8.31 4.87
N LEU A 11 19.15 -7.06 4.51
CA LEU A 11 18.63 -6.06 5.44
C LEU A 11 17.23 -6.43 5.93
N LEU A 12 16.34 -6.86 5.03
CA LEU A 12 14.99 -7.28 5.38
C LEU A 12 15.01 -8.55 6.25
N LYS A 13 15.83 -9.54 5.87
CA LYS A 13 16.06 -10.75 6.66
C LYS A 13 16.48 -10.40 8.08
N GLN A 14 17.51 -9.59 8.24
CA GLN A 14 17.99 -9.15 9.53
C GLN A 14 16.90 -8.43 10.34
N ALA A 15 16.16 -7.52 9.72
CA ALA A 15 15.08 -6.79 10.39
C ALA A 15 13.99 -7.72 10.93
N VAL A 16 13.62 -8.74 10.15
CA VAL A 16 12.57 -9.70 10.52
C VAL A 16 13.06 -10.72 11.56
N GLU A 17 14.25 -11.30 11.38
CA GLU A 17 14.80 -12.32 12.30
C GLU A 17 15.13 -11.76 13.67
N THR A 18 15.64 -10.55 13.76
CA THR A 18 15.97 -9.92 15.05
C THR A 18 14.76 -9.33 15.75
N ASP A 19 13.70 -9.00 15.00
CA ASP A 19 12.50 -8.29 15.47
C ASP A 19 12.81 -6.96 16.21
N ALA A 20 14.08 -6.57 16.21
CA ALA A 20 14.57 -5.41 16.95
C ALA A 20 14.08 -4.07 16.40
N VAL A 21 13.79 -4.05 15.11
CA VAL A 21 13.25 -2.88 14.37
C VAL A 21 11.74 -2.94 14.30
N ILE A 22 11.19 -4.08 13.92
CA ILE A 22 9.78 -4.25 13.59
C ILE A 22 8.89 -4.11 14.82
N ARG A 23 9.27 -4.72 15.93
CA ARG A 23 8.52 -4.67 17.19
C ARG A 23 8.45 -3.26 17.80
N PRO A 24 9.54 -2.50 17.88
CA PRO A 24 9.47 -1.11 18.32
C PRO A 24 8.56 -0.25 17.44
N ILE A 25 8.67 -0.36 16.10
CA ILE A 25 7.80 0.37 15.17
C ILE A 25 6.33 0.04 15.39
N ALA A 26 5.99 -1.25 15.56
CA ALA A 26 4.61 -1.69 15.74
C ALA A 26 3.97 -1.28 17.06
N LYS A 27 4.77 -1.05 18.13
CA LYS A 27 4.29 -0.84 19.50
C LYS A 27 4.74 0.48 20.12
N HIS A 28 5.24 1.41 19.30
CA HIS A 28 5.79 2.65 19.85
C HIS A 28 4.68 3.51 20.46
N ARG A 29 4.82 3.74 21.77
CA ARG A 29 3.86 4.49 22.57
C ARG A 29 4.58 5.41 23.54
N LYS A 30 3.91 6.52 23.86
CA LYS A 30 4.32 7.45 24.92
C LYS A 30 4.10 6.81 26.30
N PRO A 31 4.70 7.36 27.37
CA PRO A 31 4.51 6.85 28.74
C PRO A 31 3.05 6.83 29.21
N ASP A 32 2.19 7.70 28.65
CA ASP A 32 0.76 7.77 28.95
C ASP A 32 -0.07 6.73 28.19
N GLY A 33 0.58 5.89 27.35
CA GLY A 33 -0.04 4.85 26.54
C GLY A 33 -0.59 5.31 25.19
N SER A 34 -0.59 6.61 24.88
CA SER A 34 -0.97 7.13 23.58
C SER A 34 0.03 6.72 22.50
N LEU A 35 -0.40 6.74 21.22
CA LEU A 35 0.52 6.49 20.11
C LEU A 35 1.54 7.63 20.02
N ASP A 36 2.81 7.26 19.94
CA ASP A 36 3.89 8.18 19.63
C ASP A 36 4.15 8.17 18.13
N ILE A 37 3.39 8.99 17.42
CA ILE A 37 3.45 9.08 15.95
C ILE A 37 4.84 9.58 15.51
N GLU A 38 5.35 10.63 16.13
CA GLU A 38 6.66 11.19 15.82
C GLU A 38 7.76 10.14 16.01
N GLY A 39 7.81 9.51 17.18
CA GLY A 39 8.79 8.45 17.45
C GLY A 39 8.63 7.24 16.53
N ASN A 40 7.41 6.90 16.13
CA ASN A 40 7.16 5.84 15.13
C ASN A 40 7.79 6.19 13.78
N LEU A 41 7.56 7.40 13.27
CA LEU A 41 8.11 7.83 11.98
C LEU A 41 9.63 7.91 12.01
N LEU A 42 10.21 8.43 13.10
CA LEU A 42 11.67 8.44 13.28
C LEU A 42 12.27 7.03 13.29
N LEU A 43 11.62 6.08 13.99
CA LEU A 43 12.06 4.68 14.01
C LEU A 43 11.95 4.04 12.63
N TRP A 44 10.87 4.31 11.90
CA TRP A 44 10.70 3.82 10.54
C TRP A 44 11.78 4.34 9.60
N ASN A 45 12.00 5.66 9.60
CA ASN A 45 13.02 6.29 8.75
C ASN A 45 14.40 5.74 9.05
N LYS A 46 14.78 5.64 10.33
CA LYS A 46 16.04 5.01 10.76
C LYS A 46 16.16 3.55 10.32
N ALA A 47 15.07 2.79 10.43
CA ALA A 47 15.06 1.38 10.02
C ALA A 47 15.28 1.20 8.52
N LEU A 48 14.71 2.08 7.70
CA LEU A 48 14.80 2.01 6.25
C LEU A 48 15.94 2.85 5.66
N GLU A 49 16.71 3.57 6.48
CA GLU A 49 17.87 4.36 6.02
C GLU A 49 18.89 3.52 5.22
N PRO A 50 19.28 2.28 5.63
CA PRO A 50 20.27 1.50 4.90
C PRO A 50 19.76 0.87 3.60
N PHE A 51 18.44 0.86 3.38
CA PHE A 51 17.84 0.21 2.20
C PHE A 51 18.03 1.03 0.93
N GLU A 52 18.16 0.34 -0.20
CA GLU A 52 18.04 0.95 -1.50
C GLU A 52 16.57 1.29 -1.77
N LYS A 53 16.27 2.57 -1.93
CA LYS A 53 14.94 3.11 -2.14
C LYS A 53 14.72 3.44 -3.61
N THR A 54 13.50 3.26 -4.11
CA THR A 54 13.05 3.77 -5.41
C THR A 54 12.07 4.89 -5.15
N ARG A 55 12.45 6.13 -5.44
CA ARG A 55 11.54 7.28 -5.37
C ARG A 55 10.44 7.16 -6.40
N LEU A 56 9.23 7.63 -6.07
CA LEU A 56 8.10 7.56 -7.00
C LEU A 56 8.19 8.64 -8.08
N TRP A 57 8.74 9.80 -7.77
CA TRP A 57 9.00 10.90 -8.71
C TRP A 57 10.44 11.36 -8.61
N GLU A 58 11.12 11.38 -9.74
CA GLU A 58 12.53 11.82 -9.79
C GLU A 58 12.69 13.34 -9.70
N GLN A 59 11.67 14.08 -10.19
CA GLN A 59 11.68 15.54 -10.25
C GLN A 59 10.90 16.21 -9.10
N GLY A 60 10.60 15.44 -8.03
CA GLY A 60 9.82 15.90 -6.90
C GLY A 60 8.36 15.44 -6.97
N THR A 61 7.82 15.05 -5.83
CA THR A 61 6.47 14.51 -5.69
C THR A 61 5.42 15.61 -5.79
N PRO A 62 4.42 15.51 -6.68
CA PRO A 62 3.35 16.49 -6.78
C PRO A 62 2.64 16.71 -5.44
N GLY A 63 2.55 17.97 -5.01
CA GLY A 63 1.90 18.36 -3.78
C GLY A 63 2.63 17.97 -2.49
N PHE A 64 3.86 17.45 -2.58
CA PHE A 64 4.71 17.23 -1.42
C PHE A 64 5.43 18.52 -1.05
N ASP A 65 5.49 18.83 0.23
CA ASP A 65 6.15 19.98 0.80
C ASP A 65 6.69 19.67 2.21
N ASP A 66 7.13 20.65 2.95
CA ASP A 66 7.70 20.53 4.29
C ASP A 66 6.69 20.61 5.45
N ARG A 67 5.38 20.44 5.15
CA ARG A 67 4.32 20.48 6.20
C ARG A 67 4.45 19.37 7.23
N ASP A 68 5.13 18.27 6.90
CA ASP A 68 5.57 17.27 7.85
C ASP A 68 7.02 16.86 7.55
N PRO A 69 8.00 17.43 8.27
CA PRO A 69 9.42 17.17 8.05
C PRO A 69 9.85 15.74 8.43
N LEU A 70 8.98 14.95 9.05
CA LEU A 70 9.25 13.55 9.38
C LEU A 70 8.92 12.59 8.24
N GLN A 71 8.19 13.04 7.25
CA GLN A 71 7.91 12.25 6.06
C GLN A 71 8.95 12.53 4.96
N GLU A 72 9.52 11.47 4.42
CA GLU A 72 10.28 11.54 3.17
C GLU A 72 9.30 11.58 1.99
N GLU A 73 9.74 12.11 0.84
CA GLU A 73 9.01 11.92 -0.42
C GLU A 73 8.70 10.42 -0.64
N PRO A 74 7.51 10.08 -1.15
CA PRO A 74 7.08 8.70 -1.23
C PRO A 74 8.01 7.85 -2.11
N TYR A 75 8.26 6.64 -1.65
CA TYR A 75 9.15 5.67 -2.27
C TYR A 75 8.68 4.24 -2.01
N PHE A 76 9.29 3.29 -2.66
CA PHE A 76 9.20 1.90 -2.23
C PHE A 76 10.59 1.27 -2.05
N VAL A 77 10.66 0.29 -1.16
CA VAL A 77 11.82 -0.59 -1.00
C VAL A 77 11.57 -1.86 -1.79
N PHE A 78 12.32 -2.04 -2.88
CA PHE A 78 12.20 -3.24 -3.71
C PHE A 78 13.07 -4.37 -3.17
N VAL A 79 12.51 -5.57 -3.08
CA VAL A 79 13.18 -6.79 -2.63
C VAL A 79 13.02 -7.85 -3.74
N PRO A 80 14.08 -8.19 -4.48
CA PRO A 80 14.03 -9.20 -5.53
C PRO A 80 13.59 -10.56 -5.01
N ALA A 81 12.95 -11.38 -5.85
CA ALA A 81 12.65 -12.78 -5.54
C ALA A 81 13.95 -13.57 -5.33
N PRO A 82 13.94 -14.67 -4.57
CA PRO A 82 15.12 -15.50 -4.34
C PRO A 82 15.69 -16.11 -5.63
N ASP A 83 14.81 -16.42 -6.58
CA ASP A 83 15.14 -16.89 -7.92
C ASP A 83 14.33 -16.07 -8.94
N GLU A 84 15.01 -15.14 -9.61
CA GLU A 84 14.39 -14.21 -10.56
C GLU A 84 13.82 -14.94 -11.79
N GLU A 85 14.42 -16.06 -12.20
CA GLU A 85 13.96 -16.84 -13.36
C GLU A 85 12.68 -17.65 -13.05
N LYS A 86 12.39 -17.90 -11.77
CA LYS A 86 11.19 -18.59 -11.28
C LYS A 86 10.25 -17.67 -10.53
N CYS A 87 10.39 -16.37 -10.73
CA CYS A 87 9.56 -15.39 -10.07
C CYS A 87 8.07 -15.62 -10.36
N ARG A 88 7.26 -15.63 -9.29
CA ARG A 88 5.82 -15.85 -9.36
C ARG A 88 5.02 -14.56 -9.66
N GLY A 89 5.68 -13.43 -9.73
CA GLY A 89 5.10 -12.10 -9.91
C GLY A 89 5.60 -11.12 -8.87
N THR A 90 5.01 -9.93 -8.85
CA THR A 90 5.41 -8.85 -7.95
C THR A 90 4.26 -8.46 -7.02
N ILE A 91 4.54 -8.26 -5.75
CA ILE A 91 3.57 -7.81 -4.75
C ILE A 91 4.00 -6.44 -4.21
N LEU A 92 3.16 -5.43 -4.43
CA LEU A 92 3.31 -4.11 -3.82
C LEU A 92 2.57 -4.12 -2.47
N VAL A 93 3.32 -4.00 -1.38
CA VAL A 93 2.82 -4.11 -0.01
C VAL A 93 2.62 -2.74 0.60
N ALA A 94 1.41 -2.44 1.06
CA ALA A 94 1.06 -1.23 1.80
C ALA A 94 0.84 -1.55 3.27
N HIS A 95 1.64 -0.94 4.14
CA HIS A 95 1.50 -1.07 5.58
C HIS A 95 0.21 -0.39 6.10
N GLY A 96 -0.27 -0.79 7.27
CA GLY A 96 -1.32 -0.07 7.99
C GLY A 96 -0.79 1.09 8.82
N GLY A 97 -1.63 1.57 9.73
CA GLY A 97 -1.29 2.66 10.66
C GLY A 97 -2.25 3.85 10.57
N GLY A 98 -3.51 3.63 10.12
CA GLY A 98 -4.56 4.66 10.12
C GLY A 98 -4.21 5.90 9.28
N PHE A 99 -3.33 5.77 8.29
CA PHE A 99 -2.75 6.88 7.51
C PHE A 99 -2.02 7.95 8.35
N THR A 100 -1.66 7.62 9.60
CA THR A 100 -0.96 8.56 10.49
C THR A 100 0.41 8.04 10.94
N TRP A 101 0.62 6.74 10.92
CA TRP A 101 1.86 6.07 11.34
C TRP A 101 2.13 4.81 10.51
N ARG A 102 3.21 4.10 10.75
CA ARG A 102 3.62 2.95 9.93
C ARG A 102 3.75 1.69 10.77
N THR A 103 3.25 0.56 10.25
CA THR A 103 3.33 -0.75 10.92
C THR A 103 4.39 -1.63 10.25
N GLY A 104 5.46 -1.93 10.98
CA GLY A 104 6.53 -2.79 10.46
C GLY A 104 6.07 -4.22 10.20
N THR A 105 5.15 -4.74 11.04
CA THR A 105 4.60 -6.09 10.91
C THR A 105 3.78 -6.29 9.63
N GLU A 106 3.05 -5.28 9.20
CA GLU A 106 2.20 -5.31 8.00
C GLU A 106 2.95 -4.90 6.72
N GLY A 107 4.18 -4.42 6.83
CA GLY A 107 5.05 -4.06 5.73
C GLY A 107 6.20 -5.06 5.57
N LEU A 108 7.18 -4.97 6.46
CA LEU A 108 8.44 -5.73 6.39
C LEU A 108 8.24 -7.24 6.51
N ASN A 109 7.44 -7.70 7.50
CA ASN A 109 7.19 -9.14 7.68
C ASN A 109 6.43 -9.75 6.51
N VAL A 110 5.44 -9.02 5.97
CA VAL A 110 4.67 -9.45 4.80
C VAL A 110 5.57 -9.57 3.59
N ALA A 111 6.40 -8.56 3.32
CA ALA A 111 7.35 -8.58 2.22
C ALA A 111 8.33 -9.76 2.33
N TRP A 112 8.86 -10.04 3.54
CA TRP A 112 9.74 -11.19 3.79
C TRP A 112 9.06 -12.53 3.54
N TYR A 113 7.81 -12.67 4.01
CA TYR A 113 7.03 -13.90 3.77
C TYR A 113 6.86 -14.19 2.29
N PHE A 114 6.44 -13.18 1.50
CA PHE A 114 6.22 -13.37 0.08
C PHE A 114 7.50 -13.45 -0.74
N HIS A 115 8.58 -12.77 -0.31
CA HIS A 115 9.90 -13.01 -0.88
C HIS A 115 10.27 -14.51 -0.78
N ASN A 116 10.16 -15.11 0.41
CA ASN A 116 10.45 -16.52 0.59
C ASN A 116 9.47 -17.45 -0.16
N ALA A 117 8.29 -16.98 -0.49
CA ALA A 117 7.33 -17.69 -1.35
C ALA A 117 7.61 -17.53 -2.85
N GLY A 118 8.70 -16.86 -3.25
CA GLY A 118 9.14 -16.72 -4.63
C GLY A 118 8.58 -15.53 -5.39
N PHE A 119 8.14 -14.47 -4.69
CA PHE A 119 7.70 -13.22 -5.30
C PHE A 119 8.78 -12.14 -5.18
N HIS A 120 8.83 -11.24 -6.17
CA HIS A 120 9.35 -9.92 -5.90
C HIS A 120 8.40 -9.18 -4.96
N THR A 121 8.94 -8.40 -4.04
CA THR A 121 8.12 -7.56 -3.16
C THR A 121 8.59 -6.11 -3.20
N ALA A 122 7.65 -5.18 -3.05
CA ALA A 122 7.93 -3.76 -2.95
C ALA A 122 7.16 -3.20 -1.75
N ILE A 123 7.86 -2.65 -0.76
CA ILE A 123 7.25 -2.08 0.44
C ILE A 123 7.02 -0.60 0.18
N LEU A 124 5.77 -0.21 0.03
CA LEU A 124 5.38 1.17 -0.28
C LEU A 124 5.40 2.04 0.97
N CYS A 125 6.13 3.14 0.90
CA CYS A 125 6.12 4.23 1.87
C CYS A 125 5.32 5.39 1.28
N TYR A 126 4.00 5.30 1.37
CA TYR A 126 3.06 6.29 0.88
C TYR A 126 2.90 7.46 1.85
N ARG A 127 2.38 8.59 1.37
CA ARG A 127 2.10 9.78 2.16
C ARG A 127 1.03 9.53 3.21
N LEU A 128 1.27 10.01 4.42
CA LEU A 128 0.38 9.97 5.57
C LEU A 128 -0.16 11.38 5.85
N VAL A 129 -1.09 11.52 6.81
CA VAL A 129 -1.50 12.82 7.33
C VAL A 129 -0.25 13.67 7.63
N PRO A 130 -0.20 14.96 7.20
CA PRO A 130 -1.30 15.84 6.78
C PRO A 130 -1.69 15.77 5.29
N TYR A 131 -1.11 14.86 4.52
CA TYR A 131 -1.55 14.58 3.15
C TYR A 131 -2.86 13.81 3.15
N THR A 132 -3.56 13.82 2.02
CA THR A 132 -4.88 13.21 1.90
C THR A 132 -4.80 11.74 1.45
N ARG A 133 -5.91 11.03 1.53
CA ARG A 133 -6.02 9.68 0.98
C ARG A 133 -5.89 9.66 -0.55
N PHE A 134 -6.27 10.74 -1.23
CA PHE A 134 -6.05 10.89 -2.68
C PHE A 134 -4.56 10.92 -3.02
N ASP A 135 -3.75 11.60 -2.19
CA ASP A 135 -2.29 11.60 -2.35
C ASP A 135 -1.71 10.19 -2.16
N ALA A 136 -2.18 9.46 -1.15
CA ALA A 136 -1.75 8.08 -0.92
C ALA A 136 -2.16 7.14 -2.07
N ILE A 137 -3.36 7.32 -2.66
CA ILE A 137 -3.80 6.57 -3.85
C ILE A 137 -2.88 6.87 -5.03
N ALA A 138 -2.56 8.15 -5.28
CA ALA A 138 -1.64 8.56 -6.35
C ALA A 138 -0.24 7.94 -6.16
N ASP A 139 0.24 7.85 -4.91
CA ASP A 139 1.53 7.19 -4.60
C ASP A 139 1.50 5.71 -4.98
N MET A 140 0.45 4.98 -4.64
CA MET A 140 0.33 3.56 -4.98
C MET A 140 0.18 3.35 -6.49
N GLN A 141 -0.63 4.16 -7.15
CA GLN A 141 -0.80 4.14 -8.61
C GLN A 141 0.54 4.38 -9.30
N ARG A 142 1.31 5.38 -8.83
CA ARG A 142 2.64 5.68 -9.37
C ARG A 142 3.62 4.52 -9.18
N ALA A 143 3.60 3.87 -8.01
CA ALA A 143 4.43 2.71 -7.75
C ALA A 143 4.12 1.55 -8.73
N ILE A 144 2.83 1.27 -9.01
CA ILE A 144 2.44 0.26 -10.00
C ILE A 144 2.96 0.62 -11.40
N ARG A 145 2.83 1.89 -11.82
CA ARG A 145 3.33 2.35 -13.13
C ARG A 145 4.84 2.15 -13.25
N ILE A 146 5.62 2.49 -12.20
CA ILE A 146 7.07 2.26 -12.16
C ILE A 146 7.37 0.76 -12.30
N LEU A 147 6.69 -0.09 -11.54
CA LEU A 147 6.89 -1.53 -11.64
C LEU A 147 6.56 -2.05 -13.04
N ARG A 148 5.51 -1.55 -13.71
CA ARG A 148 5.19 -1.90 -15.09
C ARG A 148 6.24 -1.38 -16.08
N ALA A 149 6.69 -0.15 -15.92
CA ALA A 149 7.73 0.45 -16.76
C ALA A 149 9.07 -0.30 -16.64
N LYS A 150 9.38 -0.79 -15.44
CA LYS A 150 10.62 -1.53 -15.15
C LYS A 150 10.50 -3.05 -15.33
N ARG A 151 9.37 -3.55 -15.78
CA ARG A 151 9.05 -4.97 -15.85
C ARG A 151 10.14 -5.80 -16.55
N GLU A 152 10.53 -5.42 -17.75
CA GLU A 152 11.53 -6.15 -18.53
C GLU A 152 12.93 -6.01 -17.90
N GLU A 153 13.27 -4.80 -17.50
CA GLU A 153 14.56 -4.47 -16.90
C GLU A 153 14.81 -5.21 -15.58
N TRP A 154 13.76 -5.38 -14.77
CA TRP A 154 13.82 -6.01 -13.44
C TRP A 154 13.27 -7.43 -13.42
N LYS A 155 12.90 -8.00 -14.57
CA LYS A 155 12.34 -9.36 -14.69
C LYS A 155 11.16 -9.62 -13.74
N LEU A 156 10.24 -8.66 -13.65
CA LEU A 156 9.18 -8.68 -12.61
C LEU A 156 8.07 -9.73 -12.83
N GLY A 157 8.11 -10.47 -13.92
CA GLY A 157 7.00 -11.32 -14.34
C GLY A 157 5.84 -10.50 -14.90
N GLU A 158 4.72 -11.16 -15.21
CA GLU A 158 3.58 -10.50 -15.85
C GLU A 158 2.61 -9.83 -14.86
N LYS A 159 2.52 -10.35 -13.66
CA LYS A 159 1.50 -10.00 -12.68
C LYS A 159 2.04 -9.13 -11.55
N ILE A 160 1.32 -8.05 -11.28
CA ILE A 160 1.56 -7.15 -10.17
C ILE A 160 0.30 -7.12 -9.31
N ALA A 161 0.41 -7.61 -8.08
CA ALA A 161 -0.65 -7.53 -7.09
C ALA A 161 -0.38 -6.40 -6.10
N VAL A 162 -1.44 -5.76 -5.61
CA VAL A 162 -1.39 -4.89 -4.43
C VAL A 162 -1.87 -5.64 -3.21
N MET A 163 -1.23 -5.41 -2.07
CA MET A 163 -1.60 -6.04 -0.82
C MET A 163 -1.46 -5.05 0.33
N GLY A 164 -2.45 -4.98 1.19
CA GLY A 164 -2.37 -4.13 2.36
C GLY A 164 -3.29 -4.56 3.48
N PHE A 165 -3.05 -3.98 4.66
CA PHE A 165 -3.75 -4.29 5.89
C PHE A 165 -4.23 -3.00 6.55
N SER A 166 -5.42 -3.01 7.18
CA SER A 166 -6.00 -1.83 7.81
C SER A 166 -6.03 -0.64 6.83
N ALA A 167 -5.38 0.47 7.12
CA ALA A 167 -5.22 1.61 6.20
C ALA A 167 -4.60 1.20 4.85
N GLY A 168 -3.59 0.31 4.86
CA GLY A 168 -3.01 -0.25 3.63
C GLY A 168 -4.00 -1.11 2.85
N GLY A 169 -4.91 -1.82 3.52
CA GLY A 169 -6.01 -2.55 2.89
C GLY A 169 -7.00 -1.61 2.21
N MET A 170 -7.37 -0.50 2.87
CA MET A 170 -8.18 0.56 2.26
C MET A 170 -7.50 1.13 1.02
N LEU A 171 -6.20 1.42 1.11
CA LEU A 171 -5.41 1.96 0.01
C LEU A 171 -5.35 0.99 -1.17
N SER A 172 -5.08 -0.30 -0.90
CA SER A 172 -5.04 -1.35 -1.92
C SER A 172 -6.38 -1.52 -2.64
N GLY A 173 -7.49 -1.46 -1.89
CA GLY A 173 -8.83 -1.53 -2.46
C GLY A 173 -9.18 -0.31 -3.31
N ASN A 174 -8.88 0.90 -2.82
CA ASN A 174 -9.08 2.11 -3.62
C ASN A 174 -8.23 2.09 -4.90
N CYS A 175 -6.98 1.65 -4.84
CA CYS A 175 -6.15 1.55 -6.03
C CYS A 175 -6.70 0.51 -7.03
N ALA A 176 -7.33 -0.55 -6.53
CA ALA A 176 -7.93 -1.59 -7.36
C ALA A 176 -9.27 -1.19 -7.99
N THR A 177 -9.93 -0.13 -7.50
CA THR A 177 -11.18 0.40 -8.06
C THR A 177 -11.01 1.76 -8.74
N HIS A 178 -9.90 2.45 -8.50
CA HIS A 178 -9.55 3.72 -9.15
C HIS A 178 -8.25 3.55 -9.94
N TYR A 179 -8.34 3.05 -11.12
CA TYR A 179 -7.22 2.79 -12.01
C TYR A 179 -7.45 3.40 -13.39
N ASP A 180 -6.39 3.49 -14.15
CA ASP A 180 -6.44 3.79 -15.58
C ASP A 180 -5.43 2.91 -16.33
N PHE A 181 -5.50 2.99 -17.67
CA PHE A 181 -4.65 2.21 -18.56
C PHE A 181 -3.42 2.97 -19.05
N GLY A 182 -3.13 4.13 -18.44
CA GLY A 182 -2.01 5.00 -18.79
C GLY A 182 -2.32 5.99 -19.90
N ASN A 183 -1.42 6.96 -20.05
CA ASN A 183 -1.49 7.97 -21.11
C ASN A 183 -0.31 7.81 -22.09
N PRO A 184 -0.47 7.15 -23.23
CA PRO A 184 0.62 6.93 -24.19
C PRO A 184 1.30 8.21 -24.70
N GLN A 185 0.63 9.37 -24.56
CA GLN A 185 1.12 10.68 -24.99
C GLN A 185 1.79 11.47 -23.86
N SER A 186 1.90 10.90 -22.65
CA SER A 186 2.53 11.60 -21.52
C SER A 186 4.01 11.88 -21.80
N GLU A 187 4.47 13.06 -21.41
CA GLU A 187 5.89 13.40 -21.40
C GLU A 187 6.66 12.58 -20.36
N ASP A 188 6.03 12.28 -19.21
CA ASP A 188 6.54 11.34 -18.24
C ASP A 188 6.32 9.90 -18.73
N GLU A 189 7.41 9.23 -19.05
CA GLU A 189 7.38 7.86 -19.57
C GLU A 189 6.68 6.87 -18.63
N THR A 190 6.76 7.08 -17.32
CA THR A 190 6.09 6.24 -16.32
C THR A 190 4.57 6.36 -16.41
N GLU A 191 4.03 7.54 -16.72
CA GLU A 191 2.58 7.77 -16.87
C GLU A 191 2.00 7.14 -18.14
N ARG A 192 2.85 6.65 -19.06
CA ARG A 192 2.38 5.88 -20.24
C ARG A 192 1.87 4.49 -19.87
N PHE A 193 2.20 4.00 -18.69
CA PHE A 193 1.77 2.69 -18.20
C PHE A 193 0.52 2.80 -17.32
N GLY A 194 -0.37 1.81 -17.43
CA GLY A 194 -1.56 1.73 -16.59
C GLY A 194 -1.23 1.41 -15.13
N CYS A 195 -2.09 1.84 -14.21
CA CYS A 195 -1.96 1.57 -12.78
C CYS A 195 -2.94 0.51 -12.26
N ARG A 196 -3.70 -0.17 -13.12
CA ARG A 196 -4.59 -1.27 -12.71
C ARG A 196 -3.74 -2.44 -12.21
N PRO A 197 -3.88 -2.88 -10.93
CA PRO A 197 -3.23 -4.09 -10.46
C PRO A 197 -3.86 -5.34 -11.11
N ASP A 198 -3.14 -6.46 -11.11
CA ASP A 198 -3.64 -7.74 -11.60
C ASP A 198 -4.46 -8.51 -10.55
N ALA A 199 -4.28 -8.19 -9.28
CA ALA A 199 -5.06 -8.66 -8.15
C ALA A 199 -4.91 -7.71 -6.96
N ALA A 200 -5.85 -7.74 -6.02
CA ALA A 200 -5.76 -7.03 -4.75
C ALA A 200 -5.98 -7.98 -3.57
N VAL A 201 -5.20 -7.79 -2.50
CA VAL A 201 -5.38 -8.47 -1.22
C VAL A 201 -5.66 -7.42 -0.15
N ILE A 202 -6.84 -7.53 0.47
CA ILE A 202 -7.35 -6.54 1.41
C ILE A 202 -7.55 -7.18 2.77
N GLY A 203 -6.61 -6.93 3.68
CA GLY A 203 -6.68 -7.40 5.06
C GLY A 203 -7.34 -6.35 5.96
N TYR A 204 -8.45 -6.70 6.61
CA TYR A 204 -9.19 -5.91 7.62
C TYR A 204 -9.20 -4.39 7.37
N GLY A 205 -9.37 -3.99 6.12
CA GLY A 205 -9.53 -2.58 5.73
C GLY A 205 -10.93 -2.06 6.05
N ALA A 206 -11.07 -0.76 6.27
CA ALA A 206 -12.36 -0.09 6.25
C ALA A 206 -12.77 0.18 4.79
N MET A 207 -13.68 -0.63 4.26
CA MET A 207 -13.99 -0.65 2.82
C MET A 207 -14.94 0.48 2.40
N THR A 208 -15.71 1.00 3.36
CA THR A 208 -16.77 1.98 3.08
C THR A 208 -16.74 3.17 4.03
N ALA A 209 -17.06 4.35 3.49
CA ALA A 209 -17.31 5.56 4.24
C ALA A 209 -18.81 5.95 4.25
N VAL A 210 -19.67 5.25 3.49
CA VAL A 210 -21.08 5.63 3.26
C VAL A 210 -22.10 4.53 3.56
N THR A 211 -21.75 3.24 3.42
CA THR A 211 -22.73 2.15 3.55
C THR A 211 -23.18 1.94 5.00
N PHE A 212 -22.36 2.25 5.99
CA PHE A 212 -22.70 2.15 7.40
C PHE A 212 -22.70 3.54 8.07
N PRO A 213 -23.61 3.78 9.04
CA PRO A 213 -23.67 5.05 9.76
C PRO A 213 -22.39 5.38 10.54
N LYS A 214 -21.65 4.36 10.97
CA LYS A 214 -20.37 4.45 11.68
C LYS A 214 -19.51 3.26 11.27
N PRO A 215 -18.86 3.30 10.10
CA PRO A 215 -18.07 2.18 9.60
C PRO A 215 -16.91 1.81 10.54
N PHE A 216 -16.31 2.81 11.19
CA PHE A 216 -15.40 2.72 12.34
C PHE A 216 -15.65 3.96 13.19
N GLY A 217 -15.88 3.81 14.48
CA GLY A 217 -16.24 4.93 15.38
C GLY A 217 -15.24 6.06 15.43
N MET A 218 -13.99 5.85 14.96
CA MET A 218 -12.92 6.82 14.92
C MET A 218 -12.80 7.57 13.58
N MET A 219 -13.47 7.12 12.51
CA MET A 219 -13.17 7.57 11.15
C MET A 219 -14.24 8.46 10.53
N GLN A 220 -15.34 8.74 11.22
CA GLN A 220 -16.47 9.48 10.65
C GLN A 220 -16.08 10.94 10.33
N ASP A 221 -15.17 11.53 11.10
CA ASP A 221 -14.65 12.89 10.96
C ASP A 221 -13.18 12.94 10.53
N ASP A 222 -12.61 11.78 10.16
CA ASP A 222 -11.22 11.70 9.70
C ASP A 222 -11.12 12.23 8.26
N PRO A 223 -10.28 13.25 7.99
CA PRO A 223 -10.05 13.75 6.63
C PRO A 223 -9.66 12.66 5.61
N MET A 224 -9.08 11.56 6.10
CA MET A 224 -8.73 10.42 5.26
C MET A 224 -9.97 9.64 4.75
N MET A 225 -11.16 9.90 5.28
CA MET A 225 -12.43 9.32 4.81
C MET A 225 -13.20 10.26 3.88
N GLY A 226 -12.65 11.42 3.54
CA GLY A 226 -13.24 12.43 2.67
C GLY A 226 -14.03 13.50 3.43
N ASN A 227 -14.02 14.71 2.89
CA ASN A 227 -14.60 15.92 3.49
C ASN A 227 -16.06 16.20 3.08
N GLY A 228 -16.68 15.30 2.33
CA GLY A 228 -18.06 15.46 1.87
C GLY A 228 -18.60 14.15 1.33
N ILE A 229 -19.87 14.14 0.96
CA ILE A 229 -20.51 12.90 0.52
C ILE A 229 -19.88 12.36 -0.79
N GLU A 230 -19.49 13.23 -1.70
CA GLU A 230 -18.87 12.85 -2.97
C GLU A 230 -17.51 12.17 -2.75
N GLU A 231 -16.63 12.78 -1.92
CA GLU A 231 -15.35 12.17 -1.58
C GLU A 231 -15.52 10.86 -0.83
N LYS A 232 -16.49 10.79 0.09
CA LYS A 232 -16.82 9.55 0.79
C LYS A 232 -17.29 8.43 -0.14
N PHE A 233 -18.09 8.78 -1.17
CA PHE A 233 -18.45 7.82 -2.21
C PHE A 233 -17.24 7.36 -3.00
N TYR A 234 -16.39 8.28 -3.44
CA TYR A 234 -15.15 7.96 -4.15
C TYR A 234 -14.26 7.03 -3.32
N LEU A 235 -14.09 7.29 -2.03
CA LEU A 235 -13.25 6.50 -1.15
C LEU A 235 -13.88 5.19 -0.65
N SER A 236 -15.16 4.97 -0.93
CA SER A 236 -15.86 3.72 -0.59
C SER A 236 -15.66 2.69 -1.70
N ILE A 237 -14.83 1.68 -1.41
CA ILE A 237 -14.35 0.71 -2.41
C ILE A 237 -15.53 0.01 -3.08
N GLU A 238 -16.53 -0.42 -2.30
CA GLU A 238 -17.71 -1.14 -2.78
C GLU A 238 -18.61 -0.32 -3.70
N LYS A 239 -18.45 1.02 -3.73
CA LYS A 239 -19.20 1.91 -4.61
C LYS A 239 -18.56 2.11 -5.98
N ASN A 240 -17.31 1.69 -6.12
CA ASN A 240 -16.49 1.93 -7.29
C ASN A 240 -16.05 0.62 -7.97
N VAL A 241 -16.64 -0.50 -7.58
CA VAL A 241 -16.43 -1.80 -8.24
C VAL A 241 -17.16 -1.81 -9.57
N ASP A 242 -16.46 -2.24 -10.61
CA ASP A 242 -16.97 -2.47 -11.97
C ASP A 242 -16.51 -3.84 -12.51
N GLN A 243 -16.92 -4.19 -13.73
CA GLN A 243 -16.56 -5.46 -14.37
C GLN A 243 -15.07 -5.62 -14.68
N ASP A 244 -14.34 -4.52 -14.76
CA ASP A 244 -12.89 -4.49 -15.01
C ASP A 244 -12.07 -4.42 -13.72
N THR A 245 -12.73 -4.34 -12.56
CA THR A 245 -12.07 -4.43 -11.24
C THR A 245 -11.28 -5.74 -11.14
N PRO A 246 -10.01 -5.74 -10.68
CA PRO A 246 -9.22 -6.97 -10.59
C PRO A 246 -9.75 -7.94 -9.55
N PRO A 247 -9.46 -9.25 -9.66
CA PRO A 247 -9.78 -10.23 -8.63
C PRO A 247 -9.29 -9.81 -7.26
N MET A 248 -10.09 -10.06 -6.21
CA MET A 248 -9.77 -9.66 -4.84
C MET A 248 -9.78 -10.83 -3.86
N PHE A 249 -8.79 -10.87 -2.97
CA PHE A 249 -8.83 -11.64 -1.75
C PHE A 249 -9.13 -10.71 -0.59
N ILE A 250 -10.24 -10.97 0.13
CA ILE A 250 -10.71 -10.14 1.22
C ILE A 250 -10.61 -10.93 2.52
N TRP A 251 -9.91 -10.37 3.49
CA TRP A 251 -9.81 -10.95 4.81
C TRP A 251 -10.23 -9.95 5.87
N GLN A 252 -11.16 -10.35 6.73
CA GLN A 252 -11.71 -9.49 7.78
C GLN A 252 -11.77 -10.27 9.10
N THR A 253 -11.41 -9.63 10.20
CA THR A 253 -11.56 -10.23 11.51
C THR A 253 -12.92 -9.89 12.12
N MET A 254 -13.35 -10.68 13.10
CA MET A 254 -14.62 -10.41 13.81
C MET A 254 -14.56 -9.11 14.63
N SER A 255 -13.37 -8.68 15.02
CA SER A 255 -13.15 -7.43 15.77
C SER A 255 -13.14 -6.17 14.91
N ASP A 256 -12.95 -6.33 13.59
CA ASP A 256 -12.80 -5.22 12.63
C ASP A 256 -14.09 -4.95 11.83
N ASP A 257 -15.24 -5.24 12.39
CA ASP A 257 -16.54 -5.10 11.70
C ASP A 257 -16.61 -5.85 10.35
N GLY A 258 -16.93 -7.14 10.42
CA GLY A 258 -17.02 -8.02 9.24
C GLY A 258 -17.95 -7.51 8.12
N ARG A 259 -18.84 -6.56 8.39
CA ARG A 259 -19.72 -5.95 7.38
C ARG A 259 -18.92 -5.24 6.26
N ASN A 260 -17.74 -4.74 6.57
CA ASN A 260 -16.85 -4.15 5.55
C ASN A 260 -16.50 -5.16 4.45
N GLY A 261 -16.02 -6.34 4.83
CA GLY A 261 -15.75 -7.41 3.87
C GLY A 261 -16.99 -7.88 3.14
N MET A 262 -18.12 -7.99 3.85
CA MET A 262 -19.39 -8.45 3.27
C MET A 262 -19.93 -7.48 2.21
N CYS A 263 -19.89 -6.16 2.42
CA CYS A 263 -20.37 -5.20 1.42
C CYS A 263 -19.49 -5.17 0.18
N LEU A 264 -18.17 -5.29 0.33
CA LEU A 264 -17.27 -5.37 -0.79
C LEU A 264 -17.45 -6.69 -1.56
N ALA A 265 -17.54 -7.82 -0.86
CA ALA A 265 -17.82 -9.12 -1.48
C ALA A 265 -19.14 -9.10 -2.28
N LYS A 266 -20.19 -8.47 -1.76
CA LYS A 266 -21.45 -8.30 -2.48
C LYS A 266 -21.29 -7.46 -3.75
N ALA A 267 -20.54 -6.35 -3.69
CA ALA A 267 -20.31 -5.51 -4.86
C ALA A 267 -19.52 -6.25 -5.95
N LEU A 268 -18.46 -7.00 -5.55
CA LEU A 268 -17.69 -7.82 -6.46
C LEU A 268 -18.53 -8.93 -7.11
N GLN A 269 -19.42 -9.56 -6.33
CA GLN A 269 -20.34 -10.57 -6.86
C GLN A 269 -21.31 -9.98 -7.89
N ASP A 270 -21.86 -8.78 -7.62
CA ASP A 270 -22.78 -8.13 -8.53
C ASP A 270 -22.11 -7.69 -9.85
N ALA A 271 -20.82 -7.36 -9.81
CA ALA A 271 -19.99 -7.03 -10.96
C ALA A 271 -19.35 -8.26 -11.64
N GLU A 272 -19.65 -9.47 -11.19
CA GLU A 272 -19.08 -10.74 -11.68
C GLU A 272 -17.54 -10.80 -11.58
N VAL A 273 -16.95 -10.04 -10.65
CA VAL A 273 -15.51 -10.03 -10.37
C VAL A 273 -15.15 -11.19 -9.44
N PRO A 274 -14.14 -12.02 -9.77
CA PRO A 274 -13.70 -13.10 -8.89
C PRO A 274 -13.22 -12.57 -7.53
N TYR A 275 -13.71 -13.18 -6.44
CA TYR A 275 -13.24 -12.85 -5.09
C TYR A 275 -13.22 -14.07 -4.19
N ARG A 276 -12.53 -13.98 -3.09
CA ARG A 276 -12.47 -15.01 -2.04
C ARG A 276 -12.32 -14.37 -0.67
#